data_8ea23f3df3e303c4578024942d2f99ff
#
_entry.id   8ea23f3df3e303c4578024942d2f99ff
#
_cell.length_a   1.000
_cell.length_b   1.000
_cell.length_c   1.000
_cell.angle_alpha   90.00
_cell.angle_beta   90.00
_cell.angle_gamma   90.00
#
_symmetry.space_group_name_H-M   'P 1'
#
loop_
_entity.id
_entity.type
_entity.pdbx_description
1 polymer ?
#
loop_
_entity_poly.entity_id
_entity_poly.type
_entity_poly.pdbx_seq_one_letter_code
_entity_poly.pdbx_strand_id
1 'polypeptide(L)'
;MPIRFDRFTIKAQEAFQDAQTIALDRNQQQLEVEHLLLALINQNEGLTLQLLQKLGANTSGIISRLEDEISKLPRVEGAGAGQVYMSTRLNNVAEAAFSEMKKLRDEYLSTEHLLLAIAD
;
A
#
# COMPACT_ATOMS: atom_id res chain seq x y z
N MET A 1 16.57 5.92 2.88
CA MET A 1 16.28 6.80 1.74
C MET A 1 14.88 7.37 1.87
N PRO A 2 14.72 8.70 1.84
CA PRO A 2 13.40 9.28 1.96
C PRO A 2 12.56 9.01 0.71
N ILE A 3 11.27 8.81 0.93
CA ILE A 3 10.34 8.57 -0.16
C ILE A 3 9.95 9.90 -0.80
N ARG A 4 10.03 9.95 -2.11
CA ARG A 4 9.74 11.14 -2.89
C ARG A 4 8.26 11.17 -3.27
N PHE A 5 7.39 11.52 -2.31
CA PHE A 5 5.94 11.56 -2.55
C PHE A 5 5.55 12.59 -3.62
N ASP A 6 6.40 13.60 -3.83
CA ASP A 6 6.20 14.59 -4.90
C ASP A 6 6.28 13.97 -6.31
N ARG A 7 6.84 12.78 -6.41
CA ARG A 7 6.93 12.05 -7.68
C ARG A 7 5.81 11.03 -7.85
N PHE A 8 4.88 10.95 -6.92
CA PHE A 8 3.75 10.03 -6.98
C PHE A 8 2.60 10.64 -7.78
N THR A 9 1.87 9.80 -8.53
CA THR A 9 0.60 10.22 -9.08
C THR A 9 -0.39 10.46 -7.94
N ILE A 10 -1.49 11.16 -8.23
CA ILE A 10 -2.53 11.43 -7.23
C ILE A 10 -3.09 10.11 -6.69
N LYS A 11 -3.34 9.13 -7.55
CA LYS A 11 -3.85 7.81 -7.11
C LYS A 11 -2.86 7.09 -6.20
N ALA A 12 -1.57 7.18 -6.48
CA ALA A 12 -0.55 6.58 -5.61
C ALA A 12 -0.48 7.29 -4.26
N GLN A 13 -0.58 8.62 -4.25
CA GLN A 13 -0.62 9.38 -2.98
C GLN A 13 -1.84 9.01 -2.16
N GLU A 14 -3.01 8.91 -2.80
CA GLU A 14 -4.25 8.53 -2.13
C GLU A 14 -4.15 7.14 -1.52
N ALA A 15 -3.50 6.21 -2.22
CA ALA A 15 -3.30 4.85 -1.71
C ALA A 15 -2.51 4.86 -0.40
N PHE A 16 -1.45 5.66 -0.32
CA PHE A 16 -0.67 5.77 0.91
C PHE A 16 -1.45 6.46 2.02
N GLN A 17 -2.22 7.50 1.70
CA GLN A 17 -3.07 8.18 2.68
C GLN A 17 -4.13 7.23 3.24
N ASP A 18 -4.78 6.47 2.36
CA ASP A 18 -5.80 5.50 2.78
C ASP A 18 -5.18 4.39 3.61
N ALA A 19 -3.97 3.94 3.25
CA ALA A 19 -3.26 2.93 4.02
C ALA A 19 -2.96 3.43 5.44
N GLN A 20 -2.56 4.70 5.59
CA GLN A 20 -2.35 5.30 6.91
C GLN A 20 -3.64 5.32 7.72
N THR A 21 -4.75 5.67 7.09
CA THR A 21 -6.05 5.68 7.75
C THR A 21 -6.42 4.28 8.24
N ILE A 22 -6.19 3.26 7.41
CA ILE A 22 -6.43 1.87 7.80
C ILE A 22 -5.61 1.50 9.04
N ALA A 23 -4.33 1.86 9.06
CA ALA A 23 -3.46 1.57 10.19
C ALA A 23 -3.90 2.32 11.45
N LEU A 24 -4.21 3.62 11.33
CA LEU A 24 -4.63 4.45 12.45
C LEU A 24 -5.94 3.95 13.07
N ASP A 25 -6.90 3.56 12.24
CA ASP A 25 -8.19 3.05 12.71
C ASP A 25 -8.05 1.77 13.53
N ARG A 26 -6.96 1.05 13.33
CA ARG A 26 -6.68 -0.20 14.02
C ARG A 26 -5.62 -0.03 15.11
N ASN A 27 -5.26 1.22 15.44
CA ASN A 27 -4.24 1.54 16.46
C ASN A 27 -2.90 0.88 16.15
N GLN A 28 -2.57 0.76 14.88
CA GLN A 28 -1.31 0.19 14.43
C GLN A 28 -0.34 1.31 14.10
N GLN A 29 0.86 1.22 14.61
CA GLN A 29 1.86 2.28 14.50
C GLN A 29 2.77 2.10 13.31
N GLN A 30 2.84 0.90 12.77
CA GLN A 30 3.67 0.59 11.61
C GLN A 30 2.79 0.45 10.37
N LEU A 31 3.15 1.19 9.32
CA LEU A 31 2.50 1.07 8.03
C LEU A 31 3.15 -0.07 7.27
N GLU A 32 2.37 -1.08 6.94
CA GLU A 32 2.85 -2.30 6.30
C GLU A 32 2.36 -2.44 4.87
N VAL A 33 2.99 -3.38 4.15
CA VAL A 33 2.60 -3.69 2.76
C VAL A 33 1.13 -4.10 2.69
N GLU A 34 0.64 -4.84 3.70
CA GLU A 34 -0.76 -5.27 3.76
C GLU A 34 -1.72 -4.09 3.79
N HIS A 35 -1.39 -3.04 4.54
CA HIS A 35 -2.21 -1.82 4.56
C HIS A 35 -2.28 -1.18 3.17
N LEU A 36 -1.13 -1.09 2.51
CA LEU A 36 -1.06 -0.47 1.19
C LEU A 36 -1.84 -1.29 0.16
N LEU A 37 -1.68 -2.61 0.18
CA LEU A 37 -2.37 -3.46 -0.77
C LEU A 37 -3.89 -3.38 -0.57
N LEU A 38 -4.36 -3.39 0.68
CA LEU A 38 -5.78 -3.23 0.95
C LEU A 38 -6.29 -1.89 0.44
N ALA A 39 -5.54 -0.81 0.67
CA ALA A 39 -5.90 0.51 0.17
C ALA A 39 -5.99 0.53 -1.36
N LEU A 40 -5.04 -0.10 -2.04
CA LEU A 40 -5.05 -0.18 -3.50
C LEU A 40 -6.27 -0.93 -4.03
N ILE A 41 -6.64 -2.04 -3.39
CA ILE A 41 -7.81 -2.82 -3.80
C ILE A 41 -9.09 -2.02 -3.61
N ASN A 42 -9.16 -1.23 -2.54
CA ASN A 42 -10.37 -0.49 -2.19
C ASN A 42 -10.53 0.83 -2.95
N GLN A 43 -9.57 1.22 -3.79
CA GLN A 43 -9.69 2.45 -4.56
C GLN A 43 -10.85 2.37 -5.55
N ASN A 44 -11.70 3.39 -5.58
CA ASN A 44 -12.75 3.50 -6.57
C ASN A 44 -12.12 3.70 -7.94
N GLU A 45 -12.56 2.91 -8.92
CA GLU A 45 -12.02 2.93 -10.28
C GLU A 45 -10.52 2.68 -10.32
N GLY A 46 -10.01 1.97 -9.29
CA GLY A 46 -8.60 1.68 -9.19
C GLY A 46 -8.18 0.53 -10.10
N LEU A 47 -6.94 0.61 -10.56
CA LEU A 47 -6.36 -0.38 -11.45
C LEU A 47 -6.27 -1.76 -10.80
N THR A 48 -5.96 -1.81 -9.50
CA THR A 48 -5.73 -3.07 -8.78
C THR A 48 -6.94 -3.98 -8.83
N LEU A 49 -8.11 -3.45 -8.49
CA LEU A 49 -9.34 -4.24 -8.48
C LEU A 49 -9.66 -4.74 -9.88
N GLN A 50 -9.51 -3.90 -10.89
CA GLN A 50 -9.77 -4.26 -12.28
C GLN A 50 -8.84 -5.37 -12.75
N LEU A 51 -7.57 -5.30 -12.40
CA LEU A 51 -6.61 -6.34 -12.76
C LEU A 51 -6.94 -7.67 -12.11
N LEU A 52 -7.28 -7.65 -10.82
CA LEU A 52 -7.64 -8.87 -10.10
C LEU A 52 -8.89 -9.51 -10.71
N GLN A 53 -9.87 -8.72 -11.08
CA GLN A 53 -11.09 -9.21 -11.71
C GLN A 53 -10.80 -9.83 -13.06
N LYS A 54 -9.96 -9.20 -13.87
CA LYS A 54 -9.58 -9.73 -15.18
C LYS A 54 -8.82 -11.04 -15.08
N LEU A 55 -8.04 -11.21 -14.01
CA LEU A 55 -7.27 -12.44 -13.79
C LEU A 55 -8.15 -13.56 -13.21
N GLY A 56 -9.41 -13.28 -12.92
CA GLY A 56 -10.30 -14.25 -12.31
C GLY A 56 -9.99 -14.51 -10.84
N ALA A 57 -9.27 -13.62 -10.17
CA ALA A 57 -8.92 -13.79 -8.78
C ALA A 57 -10.14 -13.64 -7.88
N ASN A 58 -10.15 -14.39 -6.78
CA ASN A 58 -11.18 -14.26 -5.75
C ASN A 58 -10.87 -13.03 -4.89
N THR A 59 -11.37 -11.88 -5.32
CA THR A 59 -11.09 -10.60 -4.67
C THR A 59 -11.58 -10.59 -3.21
N SER A 60 -12.77 -11.12 -2.97
CA SER A 60 -13.31 -11.21 -1.60
C SER A 60 -12.40 -12.02 -0.68
N GLY A 61 -11.87 -13.13 -1.20
CA GLY A 61 -10.95 -13.97 -0.45
C GLY A 61 -9.63 -13.26 -0.15
N ILE A 62 -9.12 -12.49 -1.11
CA ILE A 62 -7.90 -11.71 -0.93
C ILE A 62 -8.11 -10.65 0.16
N ILE A 63 -9.21 -9.92 0.08
CA ILE A 63 -9.53 -8.89 1.08
C ILE A 63 -9.66 -9.51 2.47
N SER A 64 -10.38 -10.64 2.57
CA SER A 64 -10.55 -11.34 3.84
C SER A 64 -9.20 -11.77 4.42
N ARG A 65 -8.31 -12.29 3.59
CA ARG A 65 -6.97 -12.69 4.01
C ARG A 65 -6.14 -11.50 4.46
N LEU A 66 -6.23 -10.38 3.75
CA LEU A 66 -5.53 -9.16 4.13
C LEU A 66 -6.02 -8.63 5.47
N GLU A 67 -7.33 -8.61 5.68
CA GLU A 67 -7.90 -8.18 6.97
C GLU A 67 -7.42 -9.07 8.11
N ASP A 68 -7.35 -10.37 7.87
CA ASP A 68 -6.86 -11.33 8.86
C ASP A 68 -5.39 -11.06 9.20
N GLU A 69 -4.54 -10.89 8.19
CA GLU A 69 -3.13 -10.60 8.39
C GLU A 69 -2.91 -9.26 9.10
N ILE A 70 -3.69 -8.23 8.74
CA ILE A 70 -3.61 -6.93 9.39
C ILE A 70 -4.01 -7.05 10.86
N SER A 71 -5.00 -7.88 11.18
CA SER A 71 -5.45 -8.06 12.56
C SER A 71 -4.37 -8.65 13.46
N LYS A 72 -3.39 -9.34 12.88
CA LYS A 72 -2.26 -9.94 13.60
C LYS A 72 -1.10 -8.97 13.84
N LEU A 73 -1.11 -7.81 13.19
CA LEU A 73 -0.04 -6.83 13.34
C LEU A 73 -0.12 -6.16 14.73
N PRO A 74 1.02 -5.73 15.28
CA PRO A 74 1.04 -5.10 16.60
C PRO A 74 0.17 -3.86 16.67
N ARG A 75 -0.46 -3.65 17.82
CA ARG A 75 -1.26 -2.47 18.12
C ARG A 75 -0.60 -1.68 19.22
N VAL A 76 -0.79 -0.36 19.18
CA VAL A 76 -0.27 0.55 20.19
C VAL A 76 -1.43 1.27 20.86
N GLU A 77 -1.39 1.32 22.19
CA GLU A 77 -2.38 2.07 22.97
C GLU A 77 -1.66 3.18 23.73
N GLY A 78 -2.40 4.24 24.03
CA GLY A 78 -1.89 5.34 24.82
C GLY A 78 -1.32 6.48 24.00
N ALA A 79 -0.33 7.17 24.56
CA ALA A 79 0.15 8.44 24.03
C ALA A 79 0.83 8.34 22.65
N GLY A 80 1.33 7.17 22.29
CA GLY A 80 1.96 6.97 20.99
C GLY A 80 0.97 6.65 19.86
N ALA A 81 -0.28 6.39 20.20
CA ALA A 81 -1.31 6.09 19.20
C ALA A 81 -1.56 7.34 18.35
N GLY A 82 -1.73 7.14 17.06
CA GLY A 82 -1.96 8.24 16.13
C GLY A 82 -0.75 8.61 15.30
N GLN A 83 0.42 8.06 15.61
CA GLN A 83 1.60 8.22 14.77
C GLN A 83 1.86 6.93 14.00
N VAL A 84 2.11 7.06 12.69
CA VAL A 84 2.34 5.90 11.83
C VAL A 84 3.70 6.05 11.14
N TYR A 85 4.49 5.00 11.22
CA TYR A 85 5.83 4.93 10.61
C TYR A 85 5.86 3.81 9.57
N MET A 86 6.55 4.04 8.46
CA MET A 86 6.71 3.00 7.45
C MET A 86 7.62 1.89 7.97
N SER A 87 7.19 0.64 7.77
CA SER A 87 8.04 -0.50 8.07
C SER A 87 9.21 -0.55 7.09
N THR A 88 10.27 -1.25 7.48
CA THR A 88 11.40 -1.49 6.59
C THR A 88 10.96 -2.21 5.32
N ARG A 89 10.05 -3.18 5.47
CA ARG A 89 9.54 -3.96 4.33
C ARG A 89 8.78 -3.07 3.35
N LEU A 90 7.92 -2.17 3.86
CA LEU A 90 7.19 -1.24 2.99
C LEU A 90 8.13 -0.24 2.33
N ASN A 91 9.13 0.23 3.06
CA ASN A 91 10.14 1.13 2.51
C ASN A 91 10.89 0.47 1.34
N ASN A 92 11.22 -0.81 1.50
CA ASN A 92 11.87 -1.58 0.44
C ASN A 92 10.96 -1.74 -0.79
N VAL A 93 9.66 -1.92 -0.57
CA VAL A 93 8.69 -1.97 -1.67
C VAL A 93 8.64 -0.63 -2.41
N ALA A 94 8.64 0.48 -1.68
CA ALA A 94 8.64 1.81 -2.30
C ALA A 94 9.90 2.04 -3.13
N GLU A 95 11.06 1.62 -2.64
CA GLU A 95 12.31 1.73 -3.40
C GLU A 95 12.27 0.87 -4.66
N ALA A 96 11.73 -0.34 -4.56
CA ALA A 96 11.57 -1.22 -5.71
C ALA A 96 10.60 -0.62 -6.74
N ALA A 97 9.55 0.06 -6.28
CA ALA A 97 8.60 0.74 -7.16
C ALA A 97 9.28 1.87 -7.93
N PHE A 98 10.13 2.66 -7.28
CA PHE A 98 10.91 3.70 -7.97
C PHE A 98 11.85 3.09 -8.99
N SER A 99 12.44 1.94 -8.70
CA SER A 99 13.28 1.23 -9.64
C SER A 99 12.49 0.81 -10.89
N GLU A 100 11.28 0.29 -10.69
CA GLU A 100 10.39 -0.07 -11.80
C GLU A 100 10.00 1.16 -12.63
N MET A 101 9.72 2.29 -11.96
CA MET A 101 9.41 3.54 -12.62
C MET A 101 10.54 3.95 -13.58
N LYS A 102 11.79 3.85 -13.11
CA LYS A 102 12.96 4.21 -13.90
C LYS A 102 13.17 3.27 -15.08
N LYS A 103 12.98 1.96 -14.88
CA LYS A 103 13.10 0.96 -15.93
C LYS A 103 12.10 1.22 -17.05
N LEU A 104 10.89 1.66 -16.70
CA LEU A 104 9.85 1.95 -17.67
C LEU A 104 9.93 3.37 -18.23
N ARG A 105 10.89 4.17 -17.76
CA ARG A 105 11.12 5.55 -18.16
C ARG A 105 9.91 6.45 -17.90
N ASP A 106 9.18 6.17 -16.82
CA ASP A 106 8.06 6.99 -16.40
C ASP A 106 8.55 8.13 -15.51
N GLU A 107 7.86 9.26 -15.57
CA GLU A 107 8.22 10.43 -14.76
C GLU A 107 7.64 10.38 -13.35
N TYR A 108 6.53 9.67 -13.17
CA TYR A 108 5.82 9.60 -11.91
C TYR A 108 5.59 8.17 -11.49
N LEU A 109 5.64 7.95 -10.18
CA LEU A 109 5.34 6.64 -9.60
C LEU A 109 3.83 6.48 -9.49
N SER A 110 3.31 5.47 -10.17
CA SER A 110 1.88 5.18 -10.20
C SER A 110 1.55 3.94 -9.35
N THR A 111 0.26 3.68 -9.19
CA THR A 111 -0.20 2.46 -8.51
C THR A 111 0.30 1.20 -9.23
N GLU A 112 0.49 1.27 -10.53
CA GLU A 112 1.03 0.17 -11.33
C GLU A 112 2.44 -0.23 -10.85
N HIS A 113 3.31 0.76 -10.62
CA HIS A 113 4.67 0.50 -10.10
C HIS A 113 4.62 -0.13 -8.71
N LEU A 114 3.70 0.34 -7.87
CA LEU A 114 3.53 -0.22 -6.53
C LEU A 114 3.09 -1.68 -6.60
N LEU A 115 2.16 -2.01 -7.49
CA LEU A 115 1.70 -3.39 -7.66
C LEU A 115 2.82 -4.30 -8.14
N LEU A 116 3.63 -3.85 -9.10
CA LEU A 116 4.76 -4.63 -9.59
C LEU A 116 5.75 -4.91 -8.46
N ALA A 117 6.03 -3.91 -7.63
CA ALA A 117 6.95 -4.06 -6.51
C ALA A 117 6.42 -5.01 -5.44
N ILE A 118 5.10 -4.96 -5.16
CA ILE A 118 4.47 -5.84 -4.17
C ILE A 118 4.46 -7.28 -4.65
N ALA A 119 4.22 -7.49 -5.95
CA ALA A 119 4.12 -8.83 -6.52
C ALA A 119 5.46 -9.54 -6.64
N ASP A 120 6.55 -8.81 -6.57
CA ASP A 120 7.89 -9.35 -6.81
C ASP A 120 8.53 -10.06 -5.57
#